data_bb752439051481388e13fa8fb2d90d25
#
_entry.id   bb752439051481388e13fa8fb2d90d25
#
_cell.length_a   1.000
_cell.length_b   1.000
_cell.length_c   1.000
_cell.angle_alpha   90.00
_cell.angle_beta   90.00
_cell.angle_gamma   90.00
#
_symmetry.space_group_name_H-M   'P 1'
#
loop_
_entity.id
_entity.type
_entity.pdbx_description
1 polymer ?
#
loop_
_entity_poly.entity_id
_entity_poly.type
_entity_poly.pdbx_seq_one_letter_code
_entity_poly.pdbx_strand_id
1 'polypeptide(L)'
;ELIVYAHDDMYFCPKWDHFLISEIKSISHKNFYLSSTQISPTKALPGSKMNHIYFDCGKSLENFDEQKLVDNFENLKFSDLQGSHWAPHVITKSLWNKIGGFSEEFNPGFGSDPDLNMKLWINGVRIFKCVNKSRVYHFGSQTTRKNKNVVKNNANKTFLLKWGISIEF
;
A
#
# COMPACT_ATOMS: atom_id res chain seq x y z
N GLU A 1 -3.79 -4.47 19.49
CA GLU A 1 -2.95 -3.47 18.84
C GLU A 1 -2.91 -3.68 17.34
N LEU A 2 -2.84 -2.57 16.58
CA LEU A 2 -2.71 -2.51 15.13
C LEU A 2 -1.35 -1.93 14.76
N ILE A 3 -0.82 -2.36 13.64
CA ILE A 3 0.35 -1.78 12.99
C ILE A 3 -0.10 -1.21 11.65
N VAL A 4 0.28 0.03 11.39
CA VAL A 4 0.17 0.66 10.07
C VAL A 4 1.57 0.81 9.50
N TYR A 5 1.78 0.27 8.31
CA TYR A 5 2.97 0.53 7.51
C TYR A 5 2.65 1.54 6.44
N ALA A 6 3.48 2.53 6.29
CA ALA A 6 3.35 3.59 5.29
C ALA A 6 4.71 4.01 4.77
N HIS A 7 4.73 4.66 3.61
CA HIS A 7 5.95 5.26 3.07
C HIS A 7 6.09 6.70 3.56
N ASP A 8 7.31 7.23 3.57
CA ASP A 8 7.66 8.59 3.99
C ASP A 8 7.21 9.68 2.99
N ASP A 9 6.80 9.29 1.80
CA ASP A 9 6.28 10.15 0.74
C ASP A 9 4.74 10.08 0.60
N MET A 10 4.04 9.92 1.73
CA MET A 10 2.58 9.88 1.78
C MET A 10 2.00 11.00 2.66
N TYR A 11 0.99 11.68 2.15
CA TYR A 11 0.13 12.58 2.92
C TYR A 11 -1.20 11.88 3.22
N PHE A 12 -1.58 11.83 4.49
CA PHE A 12 -2.79 11.18 4.95
C PHE A 12 -3.97 12.14 4.90
N CYS A 13 -4.97 11.83 4.07
CA CYS A 13 -6.18 12.64 3.98
C CYS A 13 -6.99 12.61 5.28
N PRO A 14 -7.79 13.64 5.57
CA PRO A 14 -8.62 13.69 6.79
C PRO A 14 -9.45 12.41 6.98
N LYS A 15 -9.51 11.91 8.23
CA LYS A 15 -10.29 10.72 8.63
C LYS A 15 -9.85 9.38 8.00
N TRP A 16 -8.68 9.30 7.38
CA TRP A 16 -8.18 8.07 6.76
C TRP A 16 -8.20 6.87 7.73
N ASP A 17 -7.76 7.09 8.97
CA ASP A 17 -7.71 6.11 10.06
C ASP A 17 -9.11 5.71 10.55
N HIS A 18 -10.03 6.67 10.64
CA HIS A 18 -11.42 6.44 11.04
C HIS A 18 -12.09 5.40 10.12
N PHE A 19 -11.88 5.50 8.81
CA PHE A 19 -12.46 4.56 7.85
C PHE A 19 -11.84 3.17 7.96
N LEU A 20 -10.53 3.07 8.18
CA LEU A 20 -9.88 1.77 8.44
C LEU A 20 -10.38 1.14 9.73
N ILE A 21 -10.49 1.91 10.81
CA ILE A 21 -11.01 1.42 12.09
C ILE A 21 -12.47 0.97 11.96
N SER A 22 -13.29 1.71 11.23
CA SER A 22 -14.68 1.34 10.96
C SER A 22 -14.76 0.01 10.21
N GLU A 23 -13.92 -0.17 9.19
CA GLU A 23 -13.85 -1.44 8.46
C GLU A 23 -13.39 -2.59 9.35
N ILE A 24 -12.34 -2.39 10.17
CA ILE A 24 -11.84 -3.40 11.10
C ILE A 24 -12.93 -3.85 12.09
N LYS A 25 -13.76 -2.91 12.57
CA LYS A 25 -14.88 -3.23 13.47
C LYS A 25 -15.97 -4.09 12.81
N SER A 26 -16.11 -4.01 11.48
CA SER A 26 -17.05 -4.83 10.72
C SER A 26 -16.54 -6.24 10.43
N ILE A 27 -15.23 -6.47 10.56
CA ILE A 27 -14.60 -7.76 10.30
C ILE A 27 -14.66 -8.62 11.57
N SER A 28 -15.22 -9.82 11.45
CA SER A 28 -15.31 -10.78 12.56
C SER A 28 -13.98 -11.48 12.91
N HIS A 29 -12.95 -11.32 12.08
CA HIS A 29 -11.66 -12.00 12.19
C HIS A 29 -10.53 -11.04 12.53
N LYS A 30 -9.49 -11.56 13.23
CA LYS A 30 -8.26 -10.81 13.50
C LYS A 30 -7.20 -10.94 12.38
N ASN A 31 -7.40 -11.85 11.44
CA ASN A 31 -6.50 -12.10 10.32
C ASN A 31 -6.98 -11.40 9.06
N PHE A 32 -6.63 -10.14 8.93
CA PHE A 32 -6.95 -9.29 7.79
C PHE A 32 -5.73 -8.49 7.36
N TYR A 33 -5.75 -8.06 6.12
CA TYR A 33 -4.88 -7.04 5.54
C TYR A 33 -5.77 -5.98 4.89
N LEU A 34 -5.76 -4.79 5.45
CA LEU A 34 -6.49 -3.65 4.87
C LEU A 34 -5.50 -2.60 4.40
N SER A 35 -5.79 -1.97 3.28
CA SER A 35 -5.01 -0.83 2.77
C SER A 35 -5.90 0.37 2.51
N SER A 36 -5.28 1.56 2.48
CA SER A 36 -5.94 2.77 2.01
C SER A 36 -5.86 2.89 0.49
N THR A 37 -6.79 3.65 -0.09
CA THR A 37 -6.74 4.02 -1.50
C THR A 37 -5.72 5.14 -1.69
N GLN A 38 -4.81 4.95 -2.63
CA GLN A 38 -3.83 5.97 -3.00
C GLN A 38 -4.40 6.96 -4.01
N ILE A 39 -4.20 8.24 -3.78
CA ILE A 39 -4.35 9.32 -4.76
C ILE A 39 -2.95 9.71 -5.22
N SER A 40 -2.70 9.87 -6.50
CA SER A 40 -1.36 10.13 -6.99
C SER A 40 -1.35 11.07 -8.21
N PRO A 41 -0.30 11.90 -8.37
CA PRO A 41 -0.11 12.74 -9.54
C PRO A 41 0.30 11.96 -10.79
N THR A 42 0.49 10.66 -10.68
CA THR A 42 0.91 9.80 -11.79
C THR A 42 -0.21 8.82 -12.14
N LYS A 43 -0.51 8.67 -13.42
CA LYS A 43 -1.49 7.68 -13.89
C LYS A 43 -0.96 6.26 -13.67
N ALA A 44 -1.84 5.36 -13.25
CA ALA A 44 -1.53 3.93 -13.25
C ALA A 44 -1.27 3.43 -14.68
N LEU A 45 -0.49 2.35 -14.79
CA LEU A 45 -0.30 1.68 -16.08
C LEU A 45 -1.65 1.15 -16.61
N PRO A 46 -1.89 1.18 -17.93
CA PRO A 46 -3.09 0.62 -18.51
C PRO A 46 -3.28 -0.85 -18.09
N GLY A 47 -4.49 -1.20 -17.66
CA GLY A 47 -4.82 -2.55 -17.18
C GLY A 47 -4.47 -2.85 -15.73
N SER A 48 -3.77 -1.96 -15.04
CA SER A 48 -3.45 -2.11 -13.62
C SER A 48 -4.72 -1.99 -12.76
N LYS A 49 -5.01 -3.02 -11.97
CA LYS A 49 -6.09 -3.03 -10.95
C LYS A 49 -5.52 -2.64 -9.58
N MET A 50 -4.92 -1.47 -9.49
CA MET A 50 -4.29 -1.00 -8.26
C MET A 50 -5.24 -0.15 -7.43
N ASN A 51 -4.97 -0.05 -6.14
CA ASN A 51 -5.65 0.85 -5.20
C ASN A 51 -5.29 2.33 -5.43
N HIS A 52 -5.48 2.83 -6.63
CA HIS A 52 -4.87 4.05 -7.13
C HIS A 52 -5.89 4.93 -7.89
N ILE A 53 -5.99 6.19 -7.50
CA ILE A 53 -6.76 7.23 -8.17
C ILE A 53 -5.77 8.26 -8.75
N TYR A 54 -5.89 8.56 -10.04
CA TYR A 54 -5.16 9.68 -10.61
C TYR A 54 -5.82 11.01 -10.26
N PHE A 55 -5.11 11.85 -9.51
CA PHE A 55 -5.49 13.24 -9.27
C PHE A 55 -4.22 14.02 -8.92
N ASP A 56 -3.86 15.00 -9.74
CA ASP A 56 -2.60 15.73 -9.62
C ASP A 56 -2.76 16.95 -8.73
N CYS A 57 -2.18 16.87 -7.52
CA CYS A 57 -2.04 17.98 -6.57
C CYS A 57 -0.56 18.34 -6.33
N GLY A 58 0.34 17.97 -7.26
CA GLY A 58 1.78 18.20 -7.15
C GLY A 58 2.56 16.90 -6.96
N LYS A 59 3.83 16.93 -7.41
CA LYS A 59 4.71 15.74 -7.44
C LYS A 59 5.76 15.73 -6.33
N SER A 60 5.83 16.77 -5.52
CA SER A 60 6.75 16.90 -4.39
C SER A 60 6.16 17.84 -3.34
N LEU A 61 6.72 17.86 -2.14
CA LEU A 61 6.26 18.73 -1.06
C LEU A 61 6.31 20.21 -1.43
N GLU A 62 7.29 20.62 -2.25
CA GLU A 62 7.48 22.02 -2.64
C GLU A 62 6.36 22.54 -3.56
N ASN A 63 5.71 21.65 -4.31
CA ASN A 63 4.63 22.02 -5.23
C ASN A 63 3.29 21.34 -4.89
N PHE A 64 3.15 20.85 -3.67
CA PHE A 64 1.93 20.19 -3.21
C PHE A 64 0.82 21.20 -2.91
N ASP A 65 -0.28 21.06 -3.61
CA ASP A 65 -1.52 21.82 -3.39
C ASP A 65 -2.44 21.04 -2.44
N GLU A 66 -2.19 21.20 -1.13
CA GLU A 66 -2.95 20.54 -0.08
C GLU A 66 -4.42 20.95 -0.12
N GLN A 67 -4.71 22.26 -0.33
CA GLN A 67 -6.09 22.74 -0.34
C GLN A 67 -6.90 22.11 -1.47
N LYS A 68 -6.29 22.04 -2.67
CA LYS A 68 -6.92 21.35 -3.81
C LYS A 68 -7.20 19.89 -3.51
N LEU A 69 -6.30 19.20 -2.82
CA LEU A 69 -6.53 17.80 -2.42
C LEU A 69 -7.70 17.71 -1.44
N VAL A 70 -7.69 18.51 -0.36
CA VAL A 70 -8.67 18.47 0.72
C VAL A 70 -10.07 18.79 0.20
N ASP A 71 -10.20 19.75 -0.72
CA ASP A 71 -11.48 20.14 -1.30
C ASP A 71 -12.09 19.07 -2.22
N ASN A 72 -11.27 18.16 -2.74
CA ASN A 72 -11.71 17.23 -3.79
C ASN A 72 -11.63 15.74 -3.41
N PHE A 73 -10.79 15.35 -2.46
CA PHE A 73 -10.46 13.92 -2.26
C PHE A 73 -11.67 13.04 -1.96
N GLU A 74 -12.69 13.55 -1.24
CA GLU A 74 -13.88 12.78 -0.91
C GLU A 74 -14.77 12.50 -2.14
N ASN A 75 -14.72 13.37 -3.16
CA ASN A 75 -15.53 13.27 -4.37
C ASN A 75 -14.89 12.40 -5.46
N LEU A 76 -13.63 11.99 -5.32
CA LEU A 76 -12.96 11.14 -6.28
C LEU A 76 -13.61 9.76 -6.27
N LYS A 77 -14.11 9.32 -7.44
CA LYS A 77 -14.81 8.03 -7.57
C LYS A 77 -13.82 6.87 -7.51
N PHE A 78 -14.11 5.95 -6.64
CA PHE A 78 -13.38 4.69 -6.50
C PHE A 78 -14.27 3.66 -5.77
N SER A 79 -13.88 2.38 -5.79
CA SER A 79 -14.59 1.30 -5.10
C SER A 79 -13.64 0.54 -4.21
N ASP A 80 -14.17 -0.14 -3.20
CA ASP A 80 -13.38 -1.11 -2.45
C ASP A 80 -12.85 -2.18 -3.40
N LEU A 81 -11.58 -2.51 -3.24
CA LEU A 81 -10.93 -3.55 -4.03
C LEU A 81 -10.57 -4.74 -3.15
N GLN A 82 -10.74 -5.94 -3.68
CA GLN A 82 -10.24 -7.18 -3.09
C GLN A 82 -8.91 -7.57 -3.73
N GLY A 83 -8.03 -8.17 -2.93
CA GLY A 83 -6.75 -8.69 -3.40
C GLY A 83 -5.54 -8.02 -2.76
N SER A 84 -4.37 -8.26 -3.35
CA SER A 84 -3.11 -7.69 -2.90
C SER A 84 -3.03 -6.20 -3.22
N HIS A 85 -2.65 -5.42 -2.24
CA HIS A 85 -2.50 -3.96 -2.36
C HIS A 85 -1.16 -3.52 -1.77
N TRP A 86 -0.81 -2.26 -2.02
CA TRP A 86 0.40 -1.64 -1.51
C TRP A 86 0.12 -0.73 -0.31
N ALA A 87 1.18 -0.27 0.31
CA ALA A 87 1.11 0.70 1.40
C ALA A 87 0.22 1.91 1.05
N PRO A 88 -0.42 2.56 2.04
CA PRO A 88 -0.35 2.20 3.44
C PRO A 88 -1.28 1.01 3.74
N HIS A 89 -0.86 0.13 4.63
CA HIS A 89 -1.68 -0.99 5.04
C HIS A 89 -1.70 -1.17 6.56
N VAL A 90 -2.75 -1.82 7.05
CA VAL A 90 -2.94 -2.13 8.47
C VAL A 90 -3.18 -3.62 8.67
N ILE A 91 -2.49 -4.17 9.65
CA ILE A 91 -2.68 -5.53 10.17
C ILE A 91 -2.61 -5.53 11.70
N THR A 92 -2.98 -6.63 12.33
CA THR A 92 -2.77 -6.77 13.78
C THR A 92 -1.29 -6.94 14.12
N LYS A 93 -0.86 -6.40 15.26
CA LYS A 93 0.50 -6.56 15.77
C LYS A 93 0.87 -8.03 15.99
N SER A 94 -0.07 -8.84 16.46
CA SER A 94 0.13 -10.28 16.63
C SER A 94 0.45 -10.97 15.30
N LEU A 95 -0.25 -10.60 14.22
CA LEU A 95 0.01 -11.14 12.90
C LEU A 95 1.36 -10.67 12.34
N TRP A 96 1.69 -9.37 12.51
CA TRP A 96 2.99 -8.82 12.14
C TRP A 96 4.14 -9.58 12.79
N ASN A 97 4.06 -9.80 14.11
CA ASN A 97 5.08 -10.53 14.85
C ASN A 97 5.17 -12.00 14.40
N LYS A 98 4.01 -12.63 14.14
CA LYS A 98 3.95 -14.03 13.66
C LYS A 98 4.66 -14.22 12.32
N ILE A 99 4.51 -13.28 11.39
CA ILE A 99 5.13 -13.38 10.05
C ILE A 99 6.55 -12.82 10.01
N GLY A 100 7.03 -12.14 11.06
CA GLY A 100 8.35 -11.51 11.14
C GLY A 100 8.52 -10.27 10.28
N GLY A 101 7.44 -9.53 10.00
CA GLY A 101 7.48 -8.30 9.20
C GLY A 101 7.95 -8.49 7.76
N PHE A 102 8.65 -7.50 7.21
CA PHE A 102 9.25 -7.59 5.87
C PHE A 102 10.48 -8.51 5.85
N SER A 103 10.75 -9.10 4.72
CA SER A 103 11.88 -9.99 4.51
C SER A 103 13.09 -9.21 3.98
N GLU A 104 14.24 -9.35 4.65
CA GLU A 104 15.47 -8.58 4.35
C GLU A 104 16.06 -8.90 2.96
N GLU A 105 15.79 -10.08 2.42
CA GLU A 105 16.24 -10.47 1.07
C GLU A 105 15.65 -9.60 -0.05
N PHE A 106 14.60 -8.82 0.27
CA PHE A 106 14.02 -7.85 -0.66
C PHE A 106 14.55 -6.41 -0.47
N ASN A 107 15.60 -6.22 0.34
CA ASN A 107 16.24 -4.92 0.44
C ASN A 107 16.78 -4.46 -0.95
N PRO A 108 16.56 -3.22 -1.38
CA PRO A 108 16.04 -2.06 -0.64
C PRO A 108 14.51 -1.86 -0.71
N GLY A 109 13.70 -2.88 -1.05
CA GLY A 109 12.24 -2.82 -0.96
C GLY A 109 11.49 -3.34 -2.20
N PHE A 110 12.14 -3.48 -3.35
CA PHE A 110 11.49 -4.05 -4.54
C PHE A 110 11.09 -5.51 -4.29
N GLY A 111 9.79 -5.81 -4.47
CA GLY A 111 9.24 -7.15 -4.24
C GLY A 111 8.81 -7.42 -2.78
N SER A 112 9.02 -6.49 -1.86
CA SER A 112 8.66 -6.64 -0.44
C SER A 112 7.15 -6.70 -0.21
N ASP A 113 6.35 -5.91 -0.93
CA ASP A 113 4.89 -5.92 -0.79
C ASP A 113 4.28 -7.26 -1.22
N PRO A 114 4.56 -7.81 -2.42
CA PRO A 114 4.06 -9.13 -2.79
C PRO A 114 4.59 -10.24 -1.88
N ASP A 115 5.83 -10.15 -1.40
CA ASP A 115 6.36 -11.10 -0.41
C ASP A 115 5.58 -11.06 0.90
N LEU A 116 5.31 -9.86 1.42
CA LEU A 116 4.48 -9.69 2.61
C LEU A 116 3.09 -10.29 2.41
N ASN A 117 2.46 -10.05 1.26
CA ASN A 117 1.15 -10.63 0.93
C ASN A 117 1.18 -12.16 0.92
N MET A 118 2.23 -12.78 0.37
CA MET A 118 2.41 -14.23 0.40
C MET A 118 2.59 -14.75 1.83
N LYS A 119 3.41 -14.09 2.65
CA LYS A 119 3.58 -14.44 4.07
C LYS A 119 2.25 -14.37 4.83
N LEU A 120 1.45 -13.36 4.58
CA LEU A 120 0.11 -13.21 5.15
C LEU A 120 -0.82 -14.34 4.70
N TRP A 121 -0.83 -14.64 3.39
CA TRP A 121 -1.67 -15.70 2.81
C TRP A 121 -1.37 -17.07 3.41
N ILE A 122 -0.11 -17.48 3.50
CA ILE A 122 0.25 -18.79 4.09
C ILE A 122 -0.02 -18.84 5.60
N ASN A 123 -0.10 -17.68 6.27
CA ASN A 123 -0.48 -17.57 7.68
C ASN A 123 -1.99 -17.42 7.91
N GLY A 124 -2.81 -17.69 6.89
CA GLY A 124 -4.26 -17.80 7.01
C GLY A 124 -5.05 -16.51 6.78
N VAL A 125 -4.41 -15.43 6.34
CA VAL A 125 -5.14 -14.22 5.91
C VAL A 125 -5.90 -14.53 4.62
N ARG A 126 -7.20 -14.19 4.60
CA ARG A 126 -8.07 -14.33 3.43
C ARG A 126 -8.83 -13.05 3.12
N ILE A 127 -8.74 -12.05 3.99
CA ILE A 127 -9.31 -10.72 3.80
C ILE A 127 -8.16 -9.79 3.42
N PHE A 128 -8.06 -9.50 2.14
CA PHE A 128 -7.17 -8.50 1.56
C PHE A 128 -8.06 -7.45 0.91
N LYS A 129 -8.15 -6.26 1.50
CA LYS A 129 -9.11 -5.25 1.05
C LYS A 129 -8.49 -3.86 1.05
N CYS A 130 -8.65 -3.15 -0.06
CA CYS A 130 -8.44 -1.71 -0.12
C CYS A 130 -9.74 -0.99 0.23
N VAL A 131 -9.69 -0.15 1.26
CA VAL A 131 -10.83 0.61 1.75
C VAL A 131 -10.91 1.93 0.99
N ASN A 132 -11.92 2.07 0.14
CA ASN A 132 -12.08 3.22 -0.73
C ASN A 132 -12.11 4.57 0.04
N LYS A 133 -12.82 4.64 1.15
CA LYS A 133 -12.97 5.88 1.93
C LYS A 133 -11.70 6.27 2.70
N SER A 134 -10.83 5.32 3.02
CA SER A 134 -9.51 5.61 3.60
C SER A 134 -8.55 6.03 2.50
N ARG A 135 -8.08 7.27 2.52
CA ARG A 135 -7.33 7.85 1.40
C ARG A 135 -6.02 8.48 1.83
N VAL A 136 -5.02 8.31 0.99
CA VAL A 136 -3.72 8.96 1.13
C VAL A 136 -3.27 9.52 -0.22
N TYR A 137 -2.56 10.64 -0.19
CA TYR A 137 -1.87 11.15 -1.38
C TYR A 137 -0.44 10.64 -1.39
N HIS A 138 -0.03 9.97 -2.47
CA HIS A 138 1.28 9.38 -2.63
C HIS A 138 2.06 10.12 -3.71
N PHE A 139 3.14 10.79 -3.33
CA PHE A 139 3.97 11.58 -4.25
C PHE A 139 4.74 10.73 -5.26
N GLY A 140 4.87 9.44 -5.01
CA GLY A 140 5.41 8.47 -5.95
C GLY A 140 6.93 8.34 -5.94
N SER A 141 7.45 7.57 -5.00
CA SER A 141 8.85 7.11 -4.96
C SER A 141 9.89 8.25 -4.98
N GLN A 142 9.65 9.33 -4.24
CA GLN A 142 10.53 10.50 -4.22
C GLN A 142 11.96 10.16 -3.80
N THR A 143 12.11 9.36 -2.75
CA THR A 143 13.40 8.94 -2.21
C THR A 143 14.14 8.03 -3.18
N THR A 144 13.46 7.04 -3.73
CA THR A 144 14.06 6.05 -4.65
C THR A 144 14.46 6.68 -5.99
N ARG A 145 13.70 7.66 -6.49
CA ARG A 145 14.02 8.37 -7.75
C ARG A 145 15.20 9.33 -7.60
N LYS A 146 15.36 9.96 -6.43
CA LYS A 146 16.46 10.90 -6.16
C LYS A 146 17.78 10.17 -5.90
N ASN A 147 17.74 8.97 -5.36
CA ASN A 147 18.94 8.22 -5.03
C ASN A 147 19.38 7.30 -6.17
N LYS A 148 20.19 7.84 -7.08
CA LYS A 148 20.76 7.09 -8.23
C LYS A 148 21.66 5.91 -7.82
N ASN A 149 22.10 5.86 -6.58
CA ASN A 149 22.99 4.82 -6.04
C ASN A 149 22.22 3.63 -5.42
N VAL A 150 20.90 3.65 -5.40
CA VAL A 150 20.11 2.48 -4.96
C VAL A 150 20.28 1.36 -5.98
N VAL A 151 21.06 0.35 -5.61
CA VAL A 151 21.20 -0.87 -6.38
C VAL A 151 19.86 -1.63 -6.30
N LYS A 152 19.18 -1.74 -7.43
CA LYS A 152 17.95 -2.55 -7.51
C LYS A 152 18.31 -4.02 -7.24
N ASN A 153 17.59 -4.64 -6.30
CA ASN A 153 17.66 -6.09 -6.12
C ASN A 153 17.03 -6.81 -7.35
N ASN A 154 17.31 -8.10 -7.47
CA ASN A 154 16.63 -8.94 -8.47
C ASN A 154 15.34 -9.51 -7.86
N ALA A 155 14.38 -8.63 -7.57
CA ALA A 155 13.14 -8.95 -6.87
C ALA A 155 12.37 -10.13 -7.50
N ASN A 156 12.26 -10.14 -8.83
CA ASN A 156 11.53 -11.20 -9.55
C ASN A 156 12.19 -12.56 -9.35
N LYS A 157 13.52 -12.63 -9.46
CA LYS A 157 14.26 -13.88 -9.23
C LYS A 157 14.16 -14.32 -7.77
N THR A 158 14.37 -13.39 -6.83
CA THR A 158 14.28 -13.68 -5.39
C THR A 158 12.89 -14.20 -5.02
N PHE A 159 11.85 -13.57 -5.53
CA PHE A 159 10.47 -13.97 -5.29
C PHE A 159 10.16 -15.35 -5.90
N LEU A 160 10.58 -15.59 -7.14
CA LEU A 160 10.40 -16.88 -7.80
C LEU A 160 11.10 -18.01 -7.04
N LEU A 161 12.34 -17.80 -6.60
CA LEU A 161 13.09 -18.80 -5.83
C LEU A 161 12.46 -19.07 -4.46
N LYS A 162 11.89 -18.06 -3.82
CA LYS A 162 11.25 -18.18 -2.51
C LYS A 162 9.88 -18.84 -2.57
N TRP A 163 9.05 -18.47 -3.55
CA TRP A 163 7.65 -18.83 -3.59
C TRP A 163 7.26 -19.81 -4.69
N GLY A 164 8.14 -20.08 -5.64
CA GLY A 164 7.89 -20.99 -6.78
C GLY A 164 6.93 -20.42 -7.83
N ILE A 165 6.56 -19.14 -7.73
CA ILE A 165 5.66 -18.43 -8.65
C ILE A 165 6.24 -17.08 -9.03
N SER A 166 5.85 -16.55 -10.20
CA SER A 166 6.22 -15.19 -10.62
C SER A 166 5.48 -14.12 -9.83
N ILE A 167 6.10 -12.93 -9.65
CA ILE A 167 5.38 -11.73 -9.20
C ILE A 167 4.35 -11.28 -10.24
N GLU A 168 4.67 -11.46 -11.51
CA GLU A 168 3.81 -11.11 -12.64
C GLU A 168 2.88 -12.30 -12.96
N PHE A 169 1.58 -12.04 -12.91
CA PHE A 169 0.54 -12.97 -13.33
C PHE A 169 -0.05 -12.52 -14.66
#